data_164092d831d8cba5064ddc82ce2a8b0a
#
_entry.id   164092d831d8cba5064ddc82ce2a8b0a
#
_cell.length_a   1.000
_cell.length_b   1.000
_cell.length_c   1.000
_cell.angle_alpha   90.00
_cell.angle_beta   90.00
_cell.angle_gamma   90.00
#
_symmetry.space_group_name_H-M   'P 1'
#
loop_
_entity.id
_entity.type
_entity.pdbx_description
1 polymer ?
#
loop_
_entity_poly.entity_id
_entity_poly.type
_entity_poly.pdbx_seq_one_letter_code
_entity_poly.pdbx_strand_id
1 'polypeptide(L)'
;LSAGYYDAYYNKANKVREVLKQDFQKVFDSGVDVIITPTTPTTAFGFGEKSDPLAMYMADIFTVTANLTHMPAISIPSGYDNNGMPFGIQMTAQQGNEDILFSISQDFEKNA
;
A
#
# COMPACT_ATOMS: atom_id res chain seq x y z
N LEU A 1 -3.93 -18.26 -21.66
CA LEU A 1 -5.18 -18.48 -20.95
C LEU A 1 -6.31 -18.83 -21.92
N SER A 2 -7.17 -19.76 -21.53
CA SER A 2 -8.38 -20.05 -22.32
C SER A 2 -9.36 -18.87 -22.18
N ALA A 3 -10.23 -18.70 -23.17
CA ALA A 3 -11.24 -17.64 -23.15
C ALA A 3 -12.16 -17.76 -21.93
N GLY A 4 -12.55 -19.01 -21.56
CA GLY A 4 -13.39 -19.24 -20.39
C GLY A 4 -12.71 -18.85 -19.08
N TYR A 5 -11.42 -19.14 -18.94
CA TYR A 5 -10.65 -18.74 -17.76
C TYR A 5 -10.54 -17.22 -17.67
N TYR A 6 -10.24 -16.56 -18.80
CA TYR A 6 -10.14 -15.10 -18.86
C TYR A 6 -11.45 -14.43 -18.42
N ASP A 7 -12.58 -14.87 -18.98
CA ASP A 7 -13.89 -14.26 -18.66
C ASP A 7 -14.30 -14.54 -17.20
N ALA A 8 -14.06 -15.77 -16.70
CA ALA A 8 -14.53 -16.16 -15.38
C ALA A 8 -13.73 -15.52 -14.25
N TYR A 9 -12.42 -15.33 -14.44
CA TYR A 9 -11.52 -14.91 -13.36
C TYR A 9 -10.86 -13.56 -13.63
N TYR A 10 -10.27 -13.38 -14.78
CA TYR A 10 -9.48 -12.19 -15.09
C TYR A 10 -10.36 -10.93 -15.22
N ASN A 11 -11.43 -11.03 -15.99
CA ASN A 11 -12.38 -9.90 -16.15
C ASN A 11 -13.05 -9.54 -14.84
N LYS A 12 -13.40 -10.55 -14.04
CA LYS A 12 -14.01 -10.32 -12.73
C LYS A 12 -13.03 -9.61 -11.79
N ALA A 13 -11.78 -10.03 -11.78
CA ALA A 13 -10.74 -9.38 -11.00
C ALA A 13 -10.56 -7.91 -11.41
N ASN A 14 -10.56 -7.62 -12.71
CA ASN A 14 -10.47 -6.25 -13.19
C ASN A 14 -11.68 -5.39 -12.79
N LYS A 15 -12.88 -5.96 -12.76
CA LYS A 15 -14.07 -5.25 -12.28
C LYS A 15 -13.97 -4.90 -10.79
N VAL A 16 -13.47 -5.83 -9.99
CA VAL A 16 -13.23 -5.59 -8.56
C VAL A 16 -12.18 -4.50 -8.37
N ARG A 17 -11.12 -4.53 -9.16
CA ARG A 17 -10.09 -3.49 -9.13
C ARG A 17 -10.68 -2.11 -9.41
N GLU A 18 -11.56 -1.99 -10.41
CA GLU A 18 -12.22 -0.72 -10.72
C GLU A 18 -13.10 -0.23 -9.59
N VAL A 19 -13.81 -1.11 -8.90
CA VAL A 19 -14.59 -0.75 -7.71
C VAL A 19 -13.68 -0.22 -6.61
N LEU A 20 -12.55 -0.87 -6.35
CA LEU A 20 -11.56 -0.39 -5.38
C LEU A 20 -11.04 0.99 -5.74
N LYS A 21 -10.69 1.20 -7.01
CA LYS A 21 -10.23 2.52 -7.47
C LYS A 21 -11.27 3.60 -7.21
N GLN A 22 -12.53 3.32 -7.49
CA GLN A 22 -13.63 4.26 -7.25
C GLN A 22 -13.82 4.56 -5.77
N ASP A 23 -13.70 3.54 -4.92
CA ASP A 23 -13.82 3.73 -3.47
C ASP A 23 -12.72 4.64 -2.93
N PHE A 24 -11.49 4.44 -3.35
CA PHE A 24 -10.37 5.32 -2.97
C PHE A 24 -10.55 6.73 -3.54
N GLN A 25 -11.03 6.84 -4.77
CA GLN A 25 -11.28 8.16 -5.38
C GLN A 25 -12.30 8.95 -4.58
N LYS A 26 -13.34 8.30 -4.07
CA LYS A 26 -14.32 8.95 -3.19
C LYS A 26 -13.69 9.51 -1.94
N VAL A 27 -12.73 8.81 -1.35
CA VAL A 27 -12.00 9.28 -0.18
C VAL A 27 -11.23 10.57 -0.51
N PHE A 28 -10.50 10.57 -1.63
CA PHE A 28 -9.75 11.76 -2.05
C PHE A 28 -10.70 12.91 -2.42
N ASP A 29 -11.81 12.63 -3.08
CA ASP A 29 -12.82 13.64 -3.44
C ASP A 29 -13.46 14.29 -2.21
N SER A 30 -13.46 13.60 -1.08
CA SER A 30 -13.98 14.16 0.17
C SER A 30 -13.05 15.18 0.85
N GLY A 31 -11.87 15.41 0.29
CA GLY A 31 -10.91 16.38 0.81
C GLY A 31 -9.69 15.77 1.49
N VAL A 32 -9.53 14.44 1.42
CA VAL A 32 -8.34 13.76 1.95
C VAL A 32 -7.19 13.92 0.95
N ASP A 33 -6.04 14.36 1.41
CA ASP A 33 -4.87 14.56 0.56
C ASP A 33 -4.01 13.30 0.46
N VAL A 34 -3.80 12.62 1.59
CA VAL A 34 -3.03 11.37 1.64
C VAL A 34 -3.68 10.39 2.60
N ILE A 35 -3.44 9.12 2.35
CA ILE A 35 -3.85 8.03 3.25
C ILE A 35 -2.58 7.46 3.87
N ILE A 36 -2.54 7.37 5.20
CA ILE A 36 -1.37 6.90 5.93
C ILE A 36 -1.66 5.54 6.53
N THR A 37 -0.76 4.58 6.28
CA THR A 37 -0.82 3.23 6.85
C THR A 37 0.58 2.82 7.28
N PRO A 38 0.72 1.77 8.11
CA PRO A 38 2.01 1.11 8.22
C PRO A 38 2.42 0.63 6.83
N THR A 39 3.73 0.57 6.54
CA THR A 39 4.20 -0.02 5.28
C THR A 39 4.02 -1.53 5.31
N THR A 40 4.37 -2.15 6.42
CA THR A 40 4.21 -3.59 6.66
C THR A 40 3.56 -3.82 8.02
N PRO A 41 2.89 -4.95 8.22
CA PRO A 41 2.27 -5.25 9.52
C PRO A 41 3.27 -5.42 10.65
N THR A 42 4.49 -5.85 10.34
CA THR A 42 5.56 -6.09 11.33
C THR A 42 6.87 -5.55 10.82
N THR A 43 7.85 -5.43 11.71
CA THR A 43 9.24 -5.22 11.31
C THR A 43 9.80 -6.49 10.66
N ALA A 44 11.06 -6.43 10.21
CA ALA A 44 11.69 -7.58 9.56
C ALA A 44 11.65 -8.82 10.47
N PHE A 45 11.45 -9.96 9.86
CA PHE A 45 11.40 -11.26 10.53
C PHE A 45 12.58 -12.13 10.07
N GLY A 46 12.94 -13.15 10.86
CA GLY A 46 14.03 -14.04 10.52
C GLY A 46 13.70 -14.97 9.37
N PHE A 47 14.71 -15.53 8.75
CA PHE A 47 14.53 -16.52 7.68
C PHE A 47 13.72 -17.71 8.20
N GLY A 48 12.69 -18.11 7.46
CA GLY A 48 11.84 -19.25 7.79
C GLY A 48 10.74 -18.98 8.82
N GLU A 49 10.71 -17.82 9.47
CA GLU A 49 9.66 -17.48 10.44
C GLU A 49 8.29 -17.32 9.80
N LYS A 50 8.23 -16.97 8.53
CA LYS A 50 6.99 -16.81 7.75
C LYS A 50 6.88 -17.90 6.70
N SER A 51 6.88 -19.16 7.13
CA SER A 51 6.76 -20.29 6.22
C SER A 51 5.31 -20.56 5.75
N ASP A 52 4.31 -20.06 6.48
CA ASP A 52 2.91 -20.17 6.09
C ASP A 52 2.63 -19.21 4.90
N PRO A 53 2.12 -19.73 3.76
CA PRO A 53 1.78 -18.86 2.61
C PRO A 53 0.84 -17.72 2.96
N LEU A 54 -0.14 -17.95 3.84
CA LEU A 54 -1.06 -16.89 4.25
C LEU A 54 -0.33 -15.78 5.00
N ALA A 55 0.62 -16.13 5.89
CA ALA A 55 1.40 -15.15 6.62
C ALA A 55 2.25 -14.30 5.67
N MET A 56 2.80 -14.90 4.62
CA MET A 56 3.56 -14.16 3.60
C MET A 56 2.67 -13.20 2.81
N TYR A 57 1.45 -13.62 2.45
CA TYR A 57 0.50 -12.71 1.80
C TYR A 57 0.12 -11.55 2.70
N MET A 58 -0.09 -11.80 3.97
CA MET A 58 -0.44 -10.74 4.92
C MET A 58 0.68 -9.73 5.11
N ALA A 59 1.93 -10.08 4.84
CA ALA A 59 3.05 -9.16 4.90
C ALA A 59 2.91 -8.01 3.87
N ASP A 60 2.19 -8.24 2.77
CA ASP A 60 2.01 -7.26 1.70
C ASP A 60 0.66 -6.54 1.76
N ILE A 61 -0.12 -6.72 2.81
CA ILE A 61 -1.51 -6.26 2.88
C ILE A 61 -1.65 -4.74 2.65
N PHE A 62 -0.67 -3.95 3.08
CA PHE A 62 -0.74 -2.49 2.94
C PHE A 62 -0.15 -1.98 1.63
N THR A 63 0.68 -2.76 0.94
CA THR A 63 1.37 -2.28 -0.26
C THR A 63 0.71 -2.72 -1.56
N VAL A 64 -0.02 -3.82 -1.55
CA VAL A 64 -0.63 -4.36 -2.76
C VAL A 64 -1.73 -3.43 -3.31
N THR A 65 -2.46 -2.75 -2.45
CA THR A 65 -3.59 -1.91 -2.84
C THR A 65 -3.17 -0.76 -3.75
N ALA A 66 -2.05 -0.10 -3.45
CA ALA A 66 -1.54 0.99 -4.29
C ALA A 66 -1.22 0.50 -5.70
N ASN A 67 -0.64 -0.69 -5.82
CA ASN A 67 -0.33 -1.29 -7.12
C ASN A 67 -1.60 -1.63 -7.91
N LEU A 68 -2.62 -2.17 -7.24
CA LEU A 68 -3.86 -2.57 -7.90
C LEU A 68 -4.71 -1.39 -8.35
N THR A 69 -4.60 -0.25 -7.68
CA THR A 69 -5.45 0.91 -7.92
C THR A 69 -4.73 2.07 -8.59
N HIS A 70 -3.50 1.86 -9.04
CA HIS A 70 -2.68 2.86 -9.74
C HIS A 70 -2.46 4.14 -8.92
N MET A 71 -2.40 4.01 -7.60
CA MET A 71 -2.10 5.15 -6.73
C MET A 71 -0.60 5.22 -6.46
N PRO A 72 0.00 6.43 -6.49
CA PRO A 72 1.36 6.60 -6.02
C PRO A 72 1.44 6.41 -4.51
N ALA A 73 2.52 5.83 -4.06
CA ALA A 73 2.77 5.62 -2.64
C ALA A 73 4.25 5.76 -2.33
N ILE A 74 4.56 6.17 -1.12
CA ILE A 74 5.93 6.29 -0.63
C ILE A 74 5.99 5.71 0.78
N SER A 75 7.07 5.01 1.08
CA SER A 75 7.36 4.54 2.43
C SER A 75 8.50 5.36 3.00
N ILE A 76 8.33 5.89 4.18
CA ILE A 76 9.34 6.70 4.85
C ILE A 76 9.69 6.12 6.21
N PRO A 77 10.97 6.20 6.63
CA PRO A 77 11.39 5.71 7.94
C PRO A 77 10.63 6.43 9.05
N SER A 78 10.14 5.67 10.02
CA SER A 78 9.33 6.22 11.09
C SER A 78 9.86 5.90 12.50
N GLY A 79 10.79 4.97 12.62
CA GLY A 79 11.37 4.62 13.92
C GLY A 79 11.89 3.21 13.96
N TYR A 80 12.08 2.72 15.19
CA TYR A 80 12.61 1.39 15.45
C TYR A 80 11.76 0.69 16.51
N ASP A 81 11.64 -0.61 16.41
CA ASP A 81 10.95 -1.40 17.44
C ASP A 81 11.88 -1.63 18.65
N ASN A 82 11.39 -2.37 19.64
CA ASN A 82 12.14 -2.65 20.87
C ASN A 82 13.41 -3.47 20.63
N ASN A 83 13.52 -4.13 19.48
CA ASN A 83 14.69 -4.93 19.11
C ASN A 83 15.64 -4.16 18.18
N GLY A 84 15.39 -2.86 17.94
CA GLY A 84 16.22 -2.04 17.07
C GLY A 84 15.94 -2.23 15.58
N MET A 85 14.89 -2.93 15.21
CA MET A 85 14.52 -3.13 13.81
C MET A 85 13.74 -1.93 13.28
N PRO A 86 14.09 -1.39 12.10
CA PRO A 86 13.41 -0.22 11.57
C PRO A 86 12.00 -0.55 11.06
N PHE A 87 11.11 0.42 11.15
CA PHE A 87 9.80 0.36 10.51
C PHE A 87 9.53 1.68 9.78
N GLY A 88 8.61 1.60 8.81
CA GLY A 88 8.20 2.76 8.03
C GLY A 88 6.71 2.96 8.06
N ILE A 89 6.29 4.17 7.68
CA ILE A 89 4.90 4.46 7.36
C ILE A 89 4.79 4.67 5.86
N GLN A 90 3.63 4.31 5.32
CA GLN A 90 3.32 4.48 3.92
C GLN A 90 2.31 5.62 3.76
N MET A 91 2.58 6.49 2.81
CA MET A 91 1.63 7.52 2.39
C MET A 91 1.22 7.25 0.96
N THR A 92 -0.08 7.29 0.72
CA THR A 92 -0.67 7.05 -0.60
C THR A 92 -1.48 8.27 -1.00
N ALA A 93 -1.34 8.71 -2.25
CA ALA A 93 -2.08 9.83 -2.80
C ALA A 93 -2.87 9.40 -4.03
N GLN A 94 -3.72 10.29 -4.52
CA GLN A 94 -4.47 10.01 -5.73
C GLN A 94 -3.53 9.99 -6.94
N GLN A 95 -3.91 9.25 -7.97
CA GLN A 95 -3.12 9.09 -9.20
C GLN A 95 -2.71 10.44 -9.77
N GLY A 96 -1.43 10.59 -10.10
CA GLY A 96 -0.88 11.83 -10.66
C GLY A 96 -0.44 12.86 -9.61
N ASN A 97 -0.69 12.61 -8.32
CA ASN A 97 -0.37 13.57 -7.26
C ASN A 97 0.87 13.18 -6.45
N GLU A 98 1.93 12.78 -7.14
CA GLU A 98 3.21 12.45 -6.51
C GLU A 98 3.82 13.62 -5.75
N ASP A 99 3.59 14.83 -6.20
CA ASP A 99 4.17 16.03 -5.58
C ASP A 99 3.80 16.17 -4.11
N ILE A 100 2.55 15.86 -3.75
CA ILE A 100 2.12 15.96 -2.36
C ILE A 100 2.82 14.92 -1.48
N LEU A 101 3.11 13.75 -2.03
CA LEU A 101 3.85 12.71 -1.30
C LEU A 101 5.25 13.19 -0.95
N PHE A 102 5.95 13.79 -1.89
CA PHE A 102 7.29 14.30 -1.66
C PHE A 102 7.28 15.45 -0.66
N SER A 103 6.34 16.38 -0.77
CA SER A 103 6.24 17.53 0.14
C SER A 103 5.99 17.09 1.58
N ILE A 104 5.00 16.23 1.78
CA ILE A 104 4.64 15.76 3.13
C ILE A 104 5.75 14.90 3.71
N SER A 105 6.34 14.02 2.90
CA SER A 105 7.42 13.15 3.36
C SER A 105 8.64 13.95 3.79
N GLN A 106 8.98 15.00 3.06
CA GLN A 106 10.07 15.88 3.40
C GLN A 106 9.84 16.59 4.72
N ASP A 107 8.64 17.13 4.93
CA ASP A 107 8.26 17.76 6.18
C ASP A 107 8.27 16.78 7.35
N PHE A 108 7.78 15.56 7.13
CA PHE A 108 7.81 14.52 8.15
C PHE A 108 9.23 14.19 8.57
N GLU A 109 10.14 14.01 7.63
CA GLU A 109 11.54 13.68 7.93
C GLU A 109 12.25 14.80 8.69
N LYS A 110 11.93 16.07 8.40
CA LYS A 110 12.52 17.20 9.09
C LYS A 110 12.09 17.30 10.54
N ASN A 111 10.90 16.82 10.87
CA ASN A 111 10.31 16.94 12.19
C ASN A 111 10.30 15.65 12.99
N ALA A 112 10.90 14.60 12.43
CA ALA A 112 10.99 13.29 13.07
C ALA A 112 12.14 13.21 14.08
#